data_455b8ad2fb4246559a874ac0f7849c46
#
_entry.id   455b8ad2fb4246559a874ac0f7849c46
#
_cell.length_a   1.000
_cell.length_b   1.000
_cell.length_c   1.000
_cell.angle_alpha   90.00
_cell.angle_beta   90.00
_cell.angle_gamma   90.00
#
_symmetry.space_group_name_H-M   'P 1'
#
loop_
_entity.id
_entity.type
_entity.pdbx_description
1 polymer ?
#
loop_
_entity_poly.entity_id
_entity_poly.type
_entity_poly.pdbx_seq_one_letter_code
_entity_poly.pdbx_strand_id
1 'polypeptide(L)'
;GFVLTHMLGNLLIFIGPDAYNSYGHALTSGYFIYAAEALLIFALLSHIAMGVRLTIENRKARGENRYAMTPNGSKGSSLASKTMAIQGSVILFFIISHLAGFKFGTHYETTVNGVVMRDLYRLIIEVFKQPGYVFWYLVSLILLGFHLSHGVGSIFQSFGLKNQKSTPLINKISLAYAIIVALGFLSQPFYVYFIAG
;
A
#
# COMPACT_ATOMS: atom_id res chain seq x y z
N GLY A 1 1.34 -6.41 8.09
CA GLY A 1 2.80 -6.42 8.34
C GLY A 1 3.60 -5.79 7.21
N PHE A 2 3.63 -6.38 6.01
CA PHE A 2 4.50 -5.94 4.91
C PHE A 2 4.37 -4.45 4.55
N VAL A 3 3.15 -3.94 4.39
CA VAL A 3 2.93 -2.53 4.01
C VAL A 3 3.54 -1.57 5.04
N LEU A 4 3.43 -1.88 6.33
CA LEU A 4 4.03 -1.07 7.39
C LEU A 4 5.56 -1.15 7.38
N THR A 5 6.14 -2.35 7.31
CA THR A 5 7.60 -2.50 7.29
C THR A 5 8.21 -1.93 6.01
N HIS A 6 7.51 -2.03 4.89
CA HIS A 6 7.91 -1.41 3.63
C HIS A 6 7.91 0.12 3.74
N MET A 7 6.87 0.70 4.33
CA MET A 7 6.82 2.14 4.63
C MET A 7 7.98 2.57 5.52
N LEU A 8 8.22 1.87 6.63
CA LEU A 8 9.31 2.20 7.57
C LEU A 8 10.69 2.12 6.90
N GLY A 9 10.95 1.09 6.10
CA GLY A 9 12.21 0.97 5.34
C GLY A 9 12.40 2.11 4.34
N ASN A 10 11.33 2.53 3.69
CA ASN A 10 11.40 3.65 2.75
C ASN A 10 11.60 5.01 3.44
N LEU A 11 11.26 5.19 4.73
CA LEU A 11 11.59 6.41 5.47
C LEU A 11 13.09 6.63 5.65
N LEU A 12 13.94 5.63 5.42
CA LEU A 12 15.39 5.79 5.40
C LEU A 12 15.88 6.75 4.30
N ILE A 13 15.03 7.10 3.34
CA ILE A 13 15.32 8.13 2.33
C ILE A 13 15.68 9.49 2.98
N PHE A 14 15.08 9.79 4.16
CA PHE A 14 15.36 11.02 4.90
C PHE A 14 16.68 10.99 5.64
N ILE A 15 17.27 9.80 5.86
CA ILE A 15 18.59 9.65 6.49
C ILE A 15 19.71 9.82 5.46
N GLY A 16 19.50 9.33 4.21
CA GLY A 16 20.44 9.52 3.13
C GLY A 16 20.75 8.25 2.34
N PRO A 17 21.57 8.38 1.28
CA PRO A 17 21.82 7.31 0.31
C PRO A 17 22.43 6.06 0.92
N ASP A 18 23.42 6.21 1.81
CA ASP A 18 24.12 5.06 2.39
C ASP A 18 23.20 4.18 3.25
N ALA A 19 22.37 4.80 4.09
CA ALA A 19 21.42 4.10 4.92
C ALA A 19 20.35 3.41 4.08
N TYR A 20 19.83 4.10 3.06
CA TYR A 20 18.78 3.56 2.18
C TYR A 20 19.27 2.38 1.35
N ASN A 21 20.44 2.53 0.70
CA ASN A 21 21.01 1.51 -0.15
C ASN A 21 21.49 0.29 0.65
N SER A 22 22.12 0.51 1.82
CA SER A 22 22.53 -0.60 2.70
C SER A 22 21.35 -1.41 3.20
N TYR A 23 20.24 -0.77 3.57
CA TYR A 23 19.01 -1.47 3.95
C TYR A 23 18.44 -2.29 2.79
N GLY A 24 18.34 -1.69 1.60
CA GLY A 24 17.88 -2.40 0.39
C GLY A 24 18.76 -3.60 0.06
N HIS A 25 20.09 -3.42 0.14
CA HIS A 25 21.06 -4.50 -0.07
C HIS A 25 20.89 -5.63 0.94
N ALA A 26 20.80 -5.32 2.24
CA ALA A 26 20.60 -6.31 3.30
C ALA A 26 19.34 -7.16 3.10
N LEU A 27 18.24 -6.57 2.59
CA LEU A 27 17.02 -7.31 2.30
C LEU A 27 17.12 -8.20 1.07
N THR A 28 17.93 -7.83 0.07
CA THR A 28 17.94 -8.48 -1.25
C THR A 28 19.13 -9.38 -1.51
N SER A 29 20.19 -9.33 -0.67
CA SER A 29 21.43 -10.08 -0.88
C SER A 29 21.35 -11.56 -0.52
N GLY A 30 20.30 -12.03 0.15
CA GLY A 30 20.17 -13.42 0.61
C GLY A 30 19.07 -14.20 -0.11
N TYR A 31 19.08 -15.53 0.04
CA TYR A 31 18.02 -16.39 -0.51
C TYR A 31 16.63 -16.17 0.11
N PHE A 32 16.58 -15.57 1.30
CA PHE A 32 15.32 -15.27 2.00
C PHE A 32 14.38 -14.40 1.18
N ILE A 33 14.91 -13.50 0.33
CA ILE A 33 14.10 -12.62 -0.51
C ILE A 33 13.16 -13.41 -1.42
N TYR A 34 13.61 -14.53 -2.01
CA TYR A 34 12.78 -15.33 -2.91
C TYR A 34 11.58 -15.96 -2.19
N ALA A 35 11.80 -16.45 -0.96
CA ALA A 35 10.70 -16.97 -0.14
C ALA A 35 9.71 -15.86 0.26
N ALA A 36 10.21 -14.70 0.65
CA ALA A 36 9.39 -13.55 0.99
C ALA A 36 8.57 -13.05 -0.22
N GLU A 37 9.19 -12.95 -1.39
CA GLU A 37 8.49 -12.55 -2.62
C GLU A 37 7.42 -13.57 -3.03
N ALA A 38 7.71 -14.87 -2.97
CA ALA A 38 6.74 -15.91 -3.26
C ALA A 38 5.52 -15.84 -2.32
N LEU A 39 5.76 -15.62 -1.02
CA LEU A 39 4.69 -15.44 -0.04
C LEU A 39 3.86 -14.18 -0.32
N LEU A 40 4.51 -13.07 -0.66
CA LEU A 40 3.83 -11.81 -0.99
C LEU A 40 2.97 -11.95 -2.26
N ILE A 41 3.48 -12.61 -3.30
CA ILE A 41 2.74 -12.89 -4.53
C ILE A 41 1.53 -13.77 -4.22
N PHE A 42 1.72 -14.85 -3.46
CA PHE A 42 0.63 -15.74 -3.06
C PHE A 42 -0.44 -15.00 -2.26
N ALA A 43 -0.04 -14.18 -1.28
CA ALA A 43 -0.96 -13.39 -0.47
C ALA A 43 -1.73 -12.36 -1.32
N LEU A 44 -1.05 -11.68 -2.25
CA LEU A 44 -1.66 -10.72 -3.16
C LEU A 44 -2.68 -11.38 -4.08
N LEU A 45 -2.32 -12.49 -4.72
CA LEU A 45 -3.22 -13.21 -5.63
C LEU A 45 -4.44 -13.76 -4.89
N SER A 46 -4.25 -14.30 -3.69
CA SER A 46 -5.34 -14.76 -2.82
C SER A 46 -6.26 -13.60 -2.43
N HIS A 47 -5.68 -12.44 -2.06
CA HIS A 47 -6.45 -11.24 -1.72
C HIS A 47 -7.29 -10.75 -2.90
N ILE A 48 -6.71 -10.69 -4.10
CA ILE A 48 -7.42 -10.30 -5.33
C ILE A 48 -8.56 -11.28 -5.63
N ALA A 49 -8.29 -12.58 -5.61
CA ALA A 49 -9.29 -13.61 -5.88
C ALA A 49 -10.48 -13.50 -4.92
N MET A 50 -10.23 -13.35 -3.63
CA MET A 50 -11.28 -13.16 -2.60
C MET A 50 -12.04 -11.84 -2.80
N GLY A 51 -11.37 -10.75 -3.11
CA GLY A 51 -11.99 -9.45 -3.38
C GLY A 51 -12.90 -9.47 -4.60
N VAL A 52 -12.47 -10.12 -5.70
CA VAL A 52 -13.28 -10.31 -6.92
C VAL A 52 -14.50 -11.17 -6.61
N ARG A 53 -14.30 -12.31 -5.96
CA ARG A 53 -15.40 -13.23 -5.56
C ARG A 53 -16.45 -12.50 -4.73
N LEU A 54 -16.05 -11.81 -3.66
CA LEU A 54 -16.97 -11.06 -2.80
C LEU A 54 -17.69 -9.95 -3.57
N THR A 55 -17.02 -9.29 -4.51
CA THR A 55 -17.63 -8.26 -5.34
C THR A 55 -18.72 -8.84 -6.24
N ILE A 56 -18.48 -10.00 -6.84
CA ILE A 56 -19.46 -10.71 -7.69
C ILE A 56 -20.64 -11.19 -6.85
N GLU A 57 -20.38 -11.83 -5.71
CA GLU A 57 -21.42 -12.32 -4.80
C GLU A 57 -22.30 -11.18 -4.28
N ASN A 58 -21.71 -10.06 -3.87
CA ASN A 58 -22.44 -8.87 -3.42
C ASN A 58 -23.29 -8.24 -4.53
N ARG A 59 -22.81 -8.23 -5.78
CA ARG A 59 -23.61 -7.74 -6.92
C ARG A 59 -24.79 -8.66 -7.20
N LYS A 60 -24.58 -9.97 -7.19
CA LYS A 60 -25.66 -10.97 -7.37
C LYS A 60 -26.71 -10.90 -6.28
N ALA A 61 -26.29 -10.75 -5.01
CA ALA A 61 -27.20 -10.66 -3.87
C ALA A 61 -28.10 -9.42 -3.89
N ARG A 62 -27.66 -8.32 -4.54
CA ARG A 62 -28.47 -7.10 -4.69
C ARG A 62 -29.58 -7.23 -5.73
N GLY A 63 -29.49 -8.19 -6.66
CA GLY A 63 -30.47 -8.40 -7.74
C GLY A 63 -30.62 -7.19 -8.68
N GLU A 64 -31.64 -7.25 -9.52
CA GLU A 64 -32.01 -6.15 -10.44
C GLU A 64 -32.68 -4.96 -9.70
N ASN A 65 -33.39 -5.25 -8.59
CA ASN A 65 -34.04 -4.25 -7.78
C ASN A 65 -33.04 -3.70 -6.73
N ARG A 66 -32.53 -2.50 -6.97
CA ARG A 66 -31.76 -1.77 -5.98
C ARG A 66 -32.62 -1.53 -4.74
N TYR A 67 -32.01 -1.63 -3.54
CA TYR A 67 -32.71 -1.35 -2.30
C TYR A 67 -33.50 -0.03 -2.39
N ALA A 68 -34.81 -0.09 -2.13
CA ALA A 68 -35.67 1.08 -2.10
C ALA A 68 -35.26 2.07 -0.98
N MET A 69 -34.60 1.55 0.07
CA MET A 69 -34.08 2.35 1.18
C MET A 69 -32.63 1.99 1.48
N THR A 70 -31.74 2.98 1.56
CA THR A 70 -30.37 2.80 2.02
C THR A 70 -30.27 3.22 3.49
N PRO A 71 -29.63 2.39 4.36
CA PRO A 71 -29.42 2.77 5.75
C PRO A 71 -28.60 4.07 5.86
N ASN A 72 -29.06 5.01 6.68
CA ASN A 72 -28.36 6.26 6.96
C ASN A 72 -27.66 6.22 8.34
N GLY A 73 -26.69 7.11 8.56
CA GLY A 73 -25.97 7.21 9.83
C GLY A 73 -25.04 6.05 10.11
N SER A 74 -24.93 5.64 11.36
CA SER A 74 -24.01 4.60 11.83
C SER A 74 -24.25 3.19 11.25
N LYS A 75 -25.44 2.95 10.67
CA LYS A 75 -25.80 1.68 9.99
C LYS A 75 -25.48 1.71 8.49
N GLY A 76 -25.12 2.86 7.93
CA GLY A 76 -24.75 3.00 6.53
C GLY A 76 -23.34 2.45 6.26
N SER A 77 -23.11 1.90 5.05
CA SER A 77 -21.76 1.53 4.63
C SER A 77 -20.91 2.77 4.37
N SER A 78 -19.65 2.77 4.85
CA SER A 78 -18.71 3.88 4.65
C SER A 78 -18.39 4.08 3.15
N LEU A 79 -17.94 5.29 2.78
CA LEU A 79 -17.46 5.58 1.44
C LEU A 79 -16.33 4.62 1.04
N ALA A 80 -15.38 4.37 1.95
CA ALA A 80 -14.29 3.43 1.74
C ALA A 80 -14.82 2.03 1.39
N SER A 81 -15.84 1.53 2.10
CA SER A 81 -16.48 0.24 1.81
C SER A 81 -17.17 0.21 0.45
N LYS A 82 -17.88 1.28 0.08
CA LYS A 82 -18.61 1.36 -1.21
C LYS A 82 -17.70 1.36 -2.42
N THR A 83 -16.50 1.89 -2.29
CA THR A 83 -15.53 2.07 -3.37
C THR A 83 -14.37 1.07 -3.35
N MET A 84 -14.43 0.04 -2.48
CA MET A 84 -13.33 -0.94 -2.30
C MET A 84 -12.87 -1.61 -3.60
N ALA A 85 -13.80 -1.99 -4.49
CA ALA A 85 -13.45 -2.61 -5.76
C ALA A 85 -12.67 -1.65 -6.68
N ILE A 86 -13.08 -0.39 -6.72
CA ILE A 86 -12.40 0.66 -7.51
C ILE A 86 -11.02 0.92 -6.92
N GLN A 87 -10.93 1.14 -5.61
CA GLN A 87 -9.65 1.36 -4.91
C GLN A 87 -8.70 0.19 -5.16
N GLY A 88 -9.18 -1.06 -4.97
CA GLY A 88 -8.39 -2.26 -5.21
C GLY A 88 -7.89 -2.39 -6.63
N SER A 89 -8.70 -2.02 -7.64
CA SER A 89 -8.28 -2.02 -9.04
C SER A 89 -7.19 -0.99 -9.32
N VAL A 90 -7.32 0.23 -8.80
CA VAL A 90 -6.29 1.27 -8.95
C VAL A 90 -5.00 0.87 -8.24
N ILE A 91 -5.10 0.31 -7.02
CA ILE A 91 -3.94 -0.16 -6.26
C ILE A 91 -3.24 -1.32 -6.98
N LEU A 92 -3.99 -2.24 -7.60
CA LEU A 92 -3.38 -3.32 -8.40
C LEU A 92 -2.57 -2.75 -9.58
N PHE A 93 -3.13 -1.80 -10.30
CA PHE A 93 -2.40 -1.12 -11.39
C PHE A 93 -1.19 -0.35 -10.86
N PHE A 94 -1.33 0.28 -9.70
CA PHE A 94 -0.22 0.94 -9.01
C PHE A 94 0.88 -0.04 -8.63
N ILE A 95 0.57 -1.22 -8.08
CA ILE A 95 1.58 -2.24 -7.74
C ILE A 95 2.34 -2.69 -8.98
N ILE A 96 1.65 -2.91 -10.11
CA ILE A 96 2.30 -3.28 -11.38
C ILE A 96 3.27 -2.19 -11.83
N SER A 97 2.84 -0.94 -11.85
CA SER A 97 3.68 0.20 -12.26
C SER A 97 4.83 0.45 -11.26
N HIS A 98 4.59 0.24 -9.95
CA HIS A 98 5.60 0.33 -8.91
C HIS A 98 6.70 -0.73 -9.09
N LEU A 99 6.34 -1.98 -9.33
CA LEU A 99 7.31 -3.04 -9.60
C LEU A 99 8.08 -2.79 -10.89
N ALA A 100 7.40 -2.36 -11.95
CA ALA A 100 8.06 -2.02 -13.21
C ALA A 100 9.07 -0.86 -13.06
N GLY A 101 8.73 0.17 -12.29
CA GLY A 101 9.58 1.34 -12.09
C GLY A 101 10.75 1.11 -11.12
N PHE A 102 10.55 0.32 -10.05
CA PHE A 102 11.56 0.19 -8.99
C PHE A 102 12.23 -1.18 -8.94
N LYS A 103 11.47 -2.28 -8.97
CA LYS A 103 12.08 -3.62 -8.95
C LYS A 103 12.75 -3.94 -10.27
N PHE A 104 12.06 -3.69 -11.39
CA PHE A 104 12.51 -3.98 -12.74
C PHE A 104 13.00 -2.73 -13.50
N GLY A 105 13.06 -1.58 -12.83
CA GLY A 105 13.55 -0.33 -13.38
C GLY A 105 15.07 -0.30 -13.54
N THR A 106 15.60 0.86 -13.92
CA THR A 106 17.02 1.07 -14.19
C THR A 106 17.89 0.59 -13.03
N HIS A 107 18.96 -0.13 -13.36
CA HIS A 107 19.94 -0.61 -12.39
C HIS A 107 21.13 0.33 -12.34
N TYR A 108 21.23 1.05 -11.23
CA TYR A 108 22.41 1.84 -10.88
C TYR A 108 23.21 1.13 -9.80
N GLU A 109 24.53 1.30 -9.78
CA GLU A 109 25.40 0.77 -8.77
C GLU A 109 26.10 1.87 -7.98
N THR A 110 26.32 1.62 -6.71
CA THR A 110 27.12 2.46 -5.81
C THR A 110 27.95 1.60 -4.88
N THR A 111 28.95 2.19 -4.25
CA THR A 111 29.80 1.51 -3.28
C THR A 111 29.65 2.19 -1.91
N VAL A 112 29.19 1.43 -0.92
CA VAL A 112 29.05 1.88 0.47
C VAL A 112 29.92 1.00 1.36
N ASN A 113 30.85 1.60 2.10
CA ASN A 113 31.81 0.90 2.96
C ASN A 113 32.58 -0.25 2.25
N GLY A 114 32.93 -0.07 0.98
CA GLY A 114 33.65 -1.06 0.18
C GLY A 114 32.79 -2.18 -0.41
N VAL A 115 31.46 -2.18 -0.19
CA VAL A 115 30.51 -3.13 -0.75
C VAL A 115 29.80 -2.50 -1.93
N VAL A 116 29.86 -3.16 -3.10
CA VAL A 116 29.10 -2.76 -4.29
C VAL A 116 27.65 -3.21 -4.13
N MET A 117 26.72 -2.29 -4.35
CA MET A 117 25.29 -2.54 -4.21
C MET A 117 24.46 -1.70 -5.18
N ARG A 118 23.20 -2.07 -5.36
CA ARG A 118 22.27 -1.30 -6.19
C ARG A 118 21.99 0.07 -5.57
N ASP A 119 22.10 1.12 -6.36
CA ASP A 119 21.77 2.49 -5.95
C ASP A 119 20.27 2.77 -6.14
N LEU A 120 19.48 2.29 -5.19
CA LEU A 120 18.03 2.52 -5.14
C LEU A 120 17.69 3.97 -4.78
N TYR A 121 18.54 4.64 -3.99
CA TYR A 121 18.33 6.03 -3.62
C TYR A 121 18.34 6.94 -4.86
N ARG A 122 19.34 6.79 -5.72
CA ARG A 122 19.42 7.51 -7.00
C ARG A 122 18.18 7.25 -7.86
N LEU A 123 17.76 6.00 -7.99
CA LEU A 123 16.59 5.63 -8.78
C LEU A 123 15.32 6.34 -8.28
N ILE A 124 15.10 6.38 -6.95
CA ILE A 124 13.94 7.06 -6.36
C ILE A 124 13.98 8.56 -6.63
N ILE A 125 15.15 9.19 -6.48
CA ILE A 125 15.29 10.62 -6.76
C ILE A 125 14.96 10.92 -8.23
N GLU A 126 15.47 10.14 -9.18
CA GLU A 126 15.20 10.34 -10.61
C GLU A 126 13.72 10.13 -10.97
N VAL A 127 13.08 9.09 -10.41
CA VAL A 127 11.67 8.80 -10.68
C VAL A 127 10.77 9.90 -10.11
N PHE A 128 11.00 10.34 -8.88
CA PHE A 128 10.14 11.35 -8.26
C PHE A 128 10.50 12.81 -8.63
N LYS A 129 11.51 13.05 -9.47
CA LYS A 129 11.66 14.32 -10.19
C LYS A 129 10.64 14.48 -11.32
N GLN A 130 10.00 13.41 -11.76
CA GLN A 130 9.02 13.44 -12.85
C GLN A 130 7.61 13.72 -12.29
N PRO A 131 6.96 14.85 -12.64
CA PRO A 131 5.68 15.26 -12.05
C PRO A 131 4.55 14.25 -12.29
N GLY A 132 4.56 13.56 -13.44
CA GLY A 132 3.57 12.52 -13.75
C GLY A 132 3.64 11.32 -12.81
N TYR A 133 4.85 10.88 -12.45
CA TYR A 133 5.05 9.82 -11.45
C TYR A 133 4.59 10.28 -10.07
N VAL A 134 4.99 11.47 -9.65
CA VAL A 134 4.59 12.02 -8.35
C VAL A 134 3.07 12.09 -8.24
N PHE A 135 2.38 12.66 -9.25
CA PHE A 135 0.93 12.74 -9.26
C PHE A 135 0.28 11.35 -9.15
N TRP A 136 0.74 10.38 -9.96
CA TRP A 136 0.26 9.01 -9.93
C TRP A 136 0.43 8.36 -8.55
N TYR A 137 1.61 8.54 -7.93
CA TYR A 137 1.89 8.02 -6.59
C TYR A 137 1.01 8.67 -5.53
N LEU A 138 0.87 9.99 -5.53
CA LEU A 138 0.03 10.69 -4.55
C LEU A 138 -1.43 10.20 -4.61
N VAL A 139 -2.00 10.12 -5.80
CA VAL A 139 -3.38 9.61 -5.96
C VAL A 139 -3.50 8.17 -5.47
N SER A 140 -2.58 7.29 -5.87
CA SER A 140 -2.61 5.88 -5.51
C SER A 140 -2.42 5.65 -4.00
N LEU A 141 -1.55 6.42 -3.35
CA LEU A 141 -1.29 6.33 -1.91
C LEU A 141 -2.45 6.86 -1.06
N ILE A 142 -3.16 7.89 -1.55
CA ILE A 142 -4.41 8.34 -0.91
C ILE A 142 -5.47 7.23 -0.97
N LEU A 143 -5.64 6.61 -2.14
CA LEU A 143 -6.58 5.49 -2.29
C LEU A 143 -6.16 4.27 -1.46
N LEU A 144 -4.85 4.01 -1.32
CA LEU A 144 -4.33 3.00 -0.40
C LEU A 144 -4.73 3.30 1.05
N GLY A 145 -4.65 4.55 1.48
CA GLY A 145 -5.12 4.97 2.81
C GLY A 145 -6.61 4.64 3.04
N PHE A 146 -7.48 4.96 2.09
CA PHE A 146 -8.90 4.56 2.17
C PHE A 146 -9.07 3.04 2.18
N HIS A 147 -8.34 2.32 1.35
CA HIS A 147 -8.37 0.86 1.29
C HIS A 147 -7.96 0.22 2.62
N LEU A 148 -6.88 0.70 3.23
CA LEU A 148 -6.39 0.23 4.52
C LEU A 148 -7.37 0.56 5.66
N SER A 149 -7.98 1.75 5.66
CA SER A 149 -8.92 2.16 6.71
C SER A 149 -10.11 1.22 6.84
N HIS A 150 -10.59 0.70 5.71
CA HIS A 150 -11.63 -0.33 5.69
C HIS A 150 -11.06 -1.74 5.91
N GLY A 151 -9.95 -2.07 5.23
CA GLY A 151 -9.36 -3.41 5.21
C GLY A 151 -8.93 -3.89 6.59
N VAL A 152 -8.26 -3.04 7.37
CA VAL A 152 -7.83 -3.39 8.74
C VAL A 152 -9.03 -3.71 9.64
N GLY A 153 -10.09 -2.89 9.57
CA GLY A 153 -11.33 -3.17 10.32
C GLY A 153 -12.01 -4.48 9.92
N SER A 154 -11.89 -4.86 8.65
CA SER A 154 -12.44 -6.11 8.13
C SER A 154 -11.68 -7.35 8.61
N ILE A 155 -10.36 -7.25 8.83
CA ILE A 155 -9.56 -8.33 9.43
C ILE A 155 -10.10 -8.68 10.82
N PHE A 156 -10.31 -7.69 11.68
CA PHE A 156 -10.88 -7.91 13.02
C PHE A 156 -12.30 -8.51 12.96
N GLN A 157 -13.07 -8.14 11.96
CA GLN A 157 -14.39 -8.72 11.74
C GLN A 157 -14.29 -10.20 11.35
N SER A 158 -13.38 -10.57 10.46
CA SER A 158 -13.16 -11.95 10.02
C SER A 158 -12.71 -12.87 11.17
N PHE A 159 -11.98 -12.35 12.14
CA PHE A 159 -11.60 -13.06 13.37
C PHE A 159 -12.70 -13.07 14.46
N GLY A 160 -13.88 -12.52 14.20
CA GLY A 160 -14.98 -12.47 15.18
C GLY A 160 -14.74 -11.49 16.34
N LEU A 161 -13.73 -10.64 16.25
CA LEU A 161 -13.36 -9.69 17.31
C LEU A 161 -14.20 -8.40 17.30
N LYS A 162 -15.00 -8.18 16.25
CA LYS A 162 -15.81 -6.98 16.08
C LYS A 162 -17.23 -7.20 16.62
N ASN A 163 -17.56 -6.50 17.71
CA ASN A 163 -18.89 -6.48 18.34
C ASN A 163 -19.27 -5.03 18.71
N GLN A 164 -20.46 -4.83 19.29
CA GLN A 164 -20.93 -3.47 19.61
C GLN A 164 -19.97 -2.67 20.51
N LYS A 165 -19.28 -3.32 21.45
CA LYS A 165 -18.34 -2.67 22.38
C LYS A 165 -16.97 -2.39 21.73
N SER A 166 -16.45 -3.34 20.93
CA SER A 166 -15.11 -3.24 20.32
C SER A 166 -15.11 -2.44 19.02
N THR A 167 -16.23 -2.36 18.30
CA THR A 167 -16.33 -1.69 16.99
C THR A 167 -15.80 -0.25 16.98
N PRO A 168 -16.14 0.64 17.95
CA PRO A 168 -15.62 2.01 17.92
C PRO A 168 -14.09 2.08 18.06
N LEU A 169 -13.51 1.23 18.91
CA LEU A 169 -12.06 1.17 19.10
C LEU A 169 -11.37 0.62 17.84
N ILE A 170 -11.87 -0.49 17.29
CA ILE A 170 -11.33 -1.10 16.07
C ILE A 170 -11.34 -0.09 14.91
N ASN A 171 -12.43 0.65 14.74
CA ASN A 171 -12.52 1.67 13.69
C ASN A 171 -11.48 2.80 13.89
N LYS A 172 -11.25 3.24 15.12
CA LYS A 172 -10.21 4.24 15.44
C LYS A 172 -8.81 3.71 15.14
N ILE A 173 -8.50 2.47 15.56
CA ILE A 173 -7.21 1.81 15.28
C ILE A 173 -7.00 1.67 13.77
N SER A 174 -8.01 1.22 13.05
CA SER A 174 -7.96 1.05 11.59
C SER A 174 -7.68 2.37 10.87
N LEU A 175 -8.36 3.43 11.30
CA LEU A 175 -8.16 4.77 10.74
C LEU A 175 -6.77 5.32 11.09
N ALA A 176 -6.33 5.19 12.33
CA ALA A 176 -5.00 5.64 12.77
C ALA A 176 -3.89 4.92 11.99
N TYR A 177 -3.99 3.59 11.84
CA TYR A 177 -3.06 2.80 11.04
C TYR A 177 -3.02 3.28 9.58
N ALA A 178 -4.19 3.47 8.97
CA ALA A 178 -4.28 3.93 7.59
C ALA A 178 -3.67 5.32 7.38
N ILE A 179 -3.91 6.26 8.31
CA ILE A 179 -3.34 7.61 8.26
C ILE A 179 -1.81 7.56 8.41
N ILE A 180 -1.30 6.84 9.39
CA ILE A 180 0.16 6.72 9.63
C ILE A 180 0.86 6.16 8.38
N VAL A 181 0.33 5.06 7.83
CA VAL A 181 0.93 4.42 6.65
C VAL A 181 0.82 5.32 5.42
N ALA A 182 -0.35 5.92 5.18
CA ALA A 182 -0.53 6.80 4.03
C ALA A 182 0.37 8.04 4.11
N LEU A 183 0.44 8.72 5.25
CA LEU A 183 1.31 9.88 5.44
C LEU A 183 2.80 9.51 5.34
N GLY A 184 3.21 8.36 5.90
CA GLY A 184 4.57 7.88 5.79
C GLY A 184 4.99 7.64 4.33
N PHE A 185 4.13 7.05 3.51
CA PHE A 185 4.41 6.90 2.08
C PHE A 185 4.31 8.21 1.30
N LEU A 186 3.30 9.05 1.56
CA LEU A 186 3.11 10.34 0.87
C LEU A 186 4.28 11.30 1.10
N SER A 187 4.92 11.24 2.27
CA SER A 187 6.05 12.11 2.60
C SER A 187 7.24 11.95 1.65
N GLN A 188 7.45 10.78 1.06
CA GLN A 188 8.62 10.47 0.25
C GLN A 188 8.57 11.14 -1.14
N PRO A 189 7.55 10.92 -1.99
CA PRO A 189 7.46 11.61 -3.28
C PRO A 189 7.34 13.13 -3.10
N PHE A 190 6.67 13.58 -2.02
CA PHE A 190 6.59 14.99 -1.69
C PHE A 190 7.98 15.57 -1.37
N TYR A 191 8.75 14.91 -0.50
CA TYR A 191 10.09 15.33 -0.13
C TYR A 191 11.01 15.37 -1.34
N VAL A 192 11.04 14.32 -2.15
CA VAL A 192 11.92 14.28 -3.32
C VAL A 192 11.57 15.37 -4.31
N TYR A 193 10.30 15.56 -4.60
CA TYR A 193 9.88 16.51 -5.63
C TYR A 193 10.04 17.97 -5.23
N PHE A 194 9.74 18.33 -3.96
CA PHE A 194 9.70 19.71 -3.52
C PHE A 194 10.93 20.17 -2.74
N ILE A 195 11.72 19.24 -2.18
CA ILE A 195 12.79 19.58 -1.24
C ILE A 195 14.17 19.08 -1.73
N ALA A 196 14.26 17.83 -2.20
CA ALA A 196 15.52 17.22 -2.60
C ALA A 196 15.78 17.28 -4.13
N GLY A 197 14.81 17.73 -4.92
CA GLY A 197 14.82 17.80 -6.38
C GLY A 197 15.56 18.98 -6.97
#